data_8a7d8f9db63af3892a689d366c02016e
#
_entry.id   8a7d8f9db63af3892a689d366c02016e
#
_cell.length_a   1.000
_cell.length_b   1.000
_cell.length_c   1.000
_cell.angle_alpha   90.00
_cell.angle_beta   90.00
_cell.angle_gamma   90.00
#
_symmetry.space_group_name_H-M   'P 1'
#
loop_
_entity.id
_entity.type
_entity.pdbx_description
1 polymer ?
#
loop_
_entity_poly.entity_id
_entity_poly.type
_entity_poly.pdbx_seq_one_letter_code
_entity_poly.pdbx_strand_id
1 'polypeptide(L)'
;SGVVRSTVLAKSLDNVPVTAQMARVETPAADDKDIDYSRPSQYDNLSFNSGGPEQAENNDPEDEAIDAQLREITSKVNAAYLPTMWAHLGKINNEFGFRRNPFGGRSYEFHAGMDIDGERGDLVVAPANGTVVKASWSGGYGNMIEIEHAPGLTTRYGHLSKLEVNEGDTVTRGQLIALVGSTGRSTGPHLHYELRLNDKPINPRRFLPPEPTEVK
;
A
#
# COMPACT_ATOMS: atom_id res chain seq x y z
N SER A 1 -7.57 18.67 72.31
CA SER A 1 -7.56 17.67 71.23
C SER A 1 -8.59 18.04 70.20
N GLY A 2 -8.17 18.83 69.19
CA GLY A 2 -9.03 19.25 68.08
C GLY A 2 -8.42 18.78 66.76
N VAL A 3 -9.07 17.83 66.13
CA VAL A 3 -8.70 17.34 64.77
C VAL A 3 -9.35 18.27 63.77
N VAL A 4 -8.53 19.04 63.06
CA VAL A 4 -8.98 19.85 61.94
C VAL A 4 -8.95 18.96 60.67
N ARG A 5 -10.11 18.66 60.11
CA ARG A 5 -10.25 18.02 58.83
C ARG A 5 -10.19 19.08 57.72
N SER A 6 -9.13 19.11 56.94
CA SER A 6 -9.05 19.87 55.70
C SER A 6 -9.79 19.12 54.58
N THR A 7 -10.90 19.70 54.15
CA THR A 7 -11.64 19.27 52.96
C THR A 7 -11.00 19.96 51.74
N VAL A 8 -10.30 19.19 50.90
CA VAL A 8 -9.83 19.67 49.59
C VAL A 8 -10.97 19.54 48.61
N LEU A 9 -11.46 20.71 48.16
CA LEU A 9 -12.47 20.81 47.10
C LEU A 9 -11.80 20.50 45.74
N ALA A 10 -12.08 19.37 45.18
CA ALA A 10 -11.71 19.06 43.80
C ALA A 10 -12.60 19.89 42.86
N LYS A 11 -12.02 20.84 42.17
CA LYS A 11 -12.66 21.51 41.04
C LYS A 11 -12.72 20.56 39.87
N SER A 12 -13.94 20.18 39.52
CA SER A 12 -14.31 19.56 38.26
C SER A 12 -13.91 20.48 37.10
N LEU A 13 -13.02 20.02 36.25
CA LEU A 13 -12.78 20.62 34.94
C LEU A 13 -13.82 20.06 33.97
N ASP A 14 -14.77 20.90 33.67
CA ASP A 14 -15.86 20.63 32.75
C ASP A 14 -15.34 20.29 31.32
N ASN A 15 -15.88 19.22 30.84
CA ASN A 15 -15.88 18.74 29.44
C ASN A 15 -16.00 19.88 28.42
N VAL A 16 -15.00 19.99 27.54
CA VAL A 16 -15.14 20.62 26.26
C VAL A 16 -15.24 19.48 25.23
N PRO A 17 -16.38 19.26 24.57
CA PRO A 17 -16.46 18.31 23.48
C PRO A 17 -15.80 18.94 22.24
N VAL A 18 -14.61 18.45 21.88
CA VAL A 18 -14.03 18.71 20.57
C VAL A 18 -14.71 17.78 19.58
N THR A 19 -15.91 18.13 19.17
CA THR A 19 -16.52 17.56 17.97
C THR A 19 -15.98 18.33 16.76
N ALA A 20 -14.78 17.97 16.31
CA ALA A 20 -14.39 18.20 14.94
C ALA A 20 -15.07 17.11 14.09
N GLN A 21 -16.30 17.37 13.69
CA GLN A 21 -16.95 16.67 12.59
C GLN A 21 -16.18 17.04 11.32
N MET A 22 -15.16 16.25 10.99
CA MET A 22 -14.67 16.19 9.61
C MET A 22 -15.81 15.57 8.80
N ALA A 23 -16.43 16.39 7.96
CA ALA A 23 -17.36 15.94 6.96
C ALA A 23 -16.63 14.91 6.09
N ARG A 24 -16.99 13.65 6.27
CA ARG A 24 -16.58 12.56 5.39
C ARG A 24 -17.23 12.87 4.05
N VAL A 25 -16.45 13.34 3.09
CA VAL A 25 -16.88 13.37 1.70
C VAL A 25 -16.98 11.90 1.29
N GLU A 26 -18.19 11.40 1.22
CA GLU A 26 -18.48 10.10 0.63
C GLU A 26 -18.17 10.22 -0.87
N THR A 27 -16.95 9.88 -1.27
CA THR A 27 -16.69 9.53 -2.65
C THR A 27 -17.41 8.21 -2.90
N PRO A 28 -18.25 8.10 -3.95
CA PRO A 28 -18.85 6.82 -4.29
C PRO A 28 -17.70 5.82 -4.49
N ALA A 29 -17.79 4.68 -3.81
CA ALA A 29 -16.87 3.57 -4.03
C ALA A 29 -16.94 3.26 -5.52
N ALA A 30 -15.85 3.51 -6.24
CA ALA A 30 -15.70 3.06 -7.60
C ALA A 30 -15.81 1.53 -7.56
N ASP A 31 -16.88 1.01 -8.17
CA ASP A 31 -17.11 -0.42 -8.22
C ASP A 31 -15.98 -1.00 -9.08
N ASP A 32 -15.11 -1.84 -8.49
CA ASP A 32 -13.99 -2.52 -9.18
C ASP A 32 -14.43 -3.31 -10.43
N LYS A 33 -15.74 -3.32 -10.70
CA LYS A 33 -16.36 -4.02 -11.83
C LYS A 33 -16.25 -3.29 -13.16
N ASP A 34 -15.98 -1.99 -13.17
CA ASP A 34 -15.96 -1.20 -14.40
C ASP A 34 -14.56 -1.03 -15.03
N ILE A 35 -13.52 -1.54 -14.37
CA ILE A 35 -12.19 -1.54 -14.96
C ILE A 35 -12.00 -2.84 -15.72
N ASP A 36 -12.15 -2.77 -17.04
CA ASP A 36 -11.86 -3.90 -17.94
C ASP A 36 -10.35 -4.12 -18.05
N TYR A 37 -9.80 -4.85 -17.12
CA TYR A 37 -8.39 -5.27 -17.13
C TYR A 37 -8.05 -6.32 -18.20
N SER A 38 -9.03 -6.74 -19.01
CA SER A 38 -8.84 -7.76 -20.05
C SER A 38 -8.39 -7.18 -21.40
N ARG A 39 -8.46 -5.87 -21.56
CA ARG A 39 -7.98 -5.20 -22.78
C ARG A 39 -6.59 -4.64 -22.58
N PRO A 40 -5.62 -5.03 -23.42
CA PRO A 40 -4.39 -4.29 -23.55
C PRO A 40 -4.71 -2.84 -23.90
N SER A 41 -4.03 -1.89 -23.24
CA SER A 41 -4.17 -0.48 -23.58
C SER A 41 -3.73 -0.24 -25.03
N GLN A 42 -4.08 0.89 -25.62
CA GLN A 42 -3.67 1.25 -27.00
C GLN A 42 -2.15 1.36 -27.21
N TYR A 43 -1.37 1.03 -26.18
CA TYR A 43 0.09 1.04 -26.14
C TYR A 43 0.75 -0.28 -26.56
N ASP A 44 -0.02 -1.26 -27.10
CA ASP A 44 0.51 -2.55 -27.59
C ASP A 44 1.48 -2.46 -28.78
N ASN A 45 1.78 -1.26 -29.28
CA ASN A 45 2.76 -1.07 -30.34
C ASN A 45 4.19 -0.80 -29.85
N LEU A 46 4.45 -0.89 -28.53
CA LEU A 46 5.81 -0.85 -28.03
C LEU A 46 6.41 -2.24 -28.14
N SER A 47 7.19 -2.44 -29.18
CA SER A 47 7.96 -3.65 -29.44
C SER A 47 8.79 -4.03 -28.22
N PHE A 48 8.51 -5.18 -27.62
CA PHE A 48 9.39 -5.85 -26.68
C PHE A 48 10.65 -6.32 -27.42
N ASN A 49 11.53 -5.41 -27.76
CA ASN A 49 12.87 -5.73 -28.19
C ASN A 49 13.84 -5.46 -27.06
N SER A 50 14.36 -6.57 -26.54
CA SER A 50 15.52 -6.65 -25.69
C SER A 50 16.66 -5.82 -26.25
N GLY A 51 17.06 -4.77 -25.53
CA GLY A 51 18.28 -4.06 -25.87
C GLY A 51 18.38 -2.68 -25.29
N GLY A 52 19.02 -2.56 -24.13
CA GLY A 52 19.64 -1.33 -23.65
C GLY A 52 18.71 -0.30 -23.04
N PRO A 53 19.24 0.52 -22.11
CA PRO A 53 18.48 1.59 -21.49
C PRO A 53 18.43 2.78 -22.46
N GLU A 54 17.52 2.77 -23.41
CA GLU A 54 17.04 4.01 -23.97
C GLU A 54 15.97 4.52 -23.01
N GLN A 55 16.32 5.59 -22.31
CA GLN A 55 15.35 6.45 -21.65
C GLN A 55 14.48 7.07 -22.74
N ALA A 56 13.50 6.32 -23.23
CA ALA A 56 12.38 6.94 -23.89
C ALA A 56 11.67 7.72 -22.77
N GLU A 57 11.81 9.04 -22.81
CA GLU A 57 10.91 9.96 -22.12
C GLU A 57 9.52 9.75 -22.76
N ASN A 58 8.85 8.68 -22.38
CA ASN A 58 7.44 8.50 -22.66
C ASN A 58 6.73 9.48 -21.75
N ASN A 59 6.55 10.70 -22.23
CA ASN A 59 5.69 11.71 -21.62
C ASN A 59 4.23 11.29 -21.83
N ASP A 60 3.83 10.21 -21.17
CA ASP A 60 2.42 9.85 -21.05
C ASP A 60 1.77 10.92 -20.15
N PRO A 61 0.75 11.64 -20.62
CA PRO A 61 0.07 12.66 -19.82
C PRO A 61 -0.47 12.11 -18.48
N GLU A 62 -0.80 10.83 -18.41
CA GLU A 62 -1.23 10.19 -17.17
C GLU A 62 -0.06 10.03 -16.20
N ASP A 63 1.11 9.63 -16.68
CA ASP A 63 2.33 9.50 -15.87
C ASP A 63 2.80 10.88 -15.35
N GLU A 64 2.75 11.92 -16.18
CA GLU A 64 3.07 13.29 -15.77
C GLU A 64 2.12 13.80 -14.69
N ALA A 65 0.81 13.49 -14.81
CA ALA A 65 -0.19 13.87 -13.82
C ALA A 65 0.05 13.13 -12.48
N ILE A 66 0.39 11.84 -12.52
CA ILE A 66 0.76 11.06 -11.33
C ILE A 66 1.99 11.67 -10.67
N ASP A 67 3.04 11.97 -11.44
CA ASP A 67 4.28 12.55 -10.91
C ASP A 67 4.06 13.94 -10.30
N ALA A 68 3.18 14.75 -10.88
CA ALA A 68 2.81 16.05 -10.31
C ALA A 68 2.12 15.88 -8.95
N GLN A 69 1.17 14.95 -8.83
CA GLN A 69 0.48 14.66 -7.57
C GLN A 69 1.44 14.10 -6.51
N LEU A 70 2.35 13.20 -6.89
CA LEU A 70 3.35 12.64 -5.98
C LEU A 70 4.32 13.72 -5.50
N ARG A 71 4.77 14.63 -6.36
CA ARG A 71 5.58 15.81 -5.95
C ARG A 71 4.82 16.68 -4.97
N GLU A 72 3.54 16.94 -5.18
CA GLU A 72 2.72 17.71 -4.26
C GLU A 72 2.62 17.04 -2.88
N ILE A 73 2.30 15.74 -2.84
CA ILE A 73 2.24 14.96 -1.60
C ILE A 73 3.60 14.99 -0.89
N THR A 74 4.68 14.69 -1.61
CA THR A 74 6.05 14.66 -1.04
C THR A 74 6.47 16.00 -0.47
N SER A 75 6.01 17.12 -1.03
CA SER A 75 6.32 18.46 -0.53
C SER A 75 5.56 18.84 0.74
N LYS A 76 4.40 18.22 0.99
CA LYS A 76 3.48 18.59 2.10
C LYS A 76 3.50 17.58 3.24
N VAL A 77 3.86 16.33 2.96
CA VAL A 77 3.80 15.23 3.92
C VAL A 77 5.17 15.00 4.55
N ASN A 78 5.18 14.75 5.86
CA ASN A 78 6.41 14.39 6.56
C ASN A 78 6.99 13.09 5.97
N ALA A 79 8.30 13.04 5.74
CA ALA A 79 9.00 11.91 5.15
C ALA A 79 8.76 10.56 5.87
N ALA A 80 8.43 10.59 7.18
CA ALA A 80 8.07 9.39 7.93
C ALA A 80 6.78 8.70 7.42
N TYR A 81 5.93 9.43 6.70
CA TYR A 81 4.68 8.95 6.11
C TYR A 81 4.80 8.61 4.61
N LEU A 82 5.98 8.76 4.03
CA LEU A 82 6.21 8.37 2.64
C LEU A 82 6.71 6.92 2.59
N PRO A 83 6.08 6.01 1.81
CA PRO A 83 6.38 4.58 1.80
C PRO A 83 7.66 4.27 1.00
N THR A 84 8.79 4.77 1.51
CA THR A 84 10.11 4.71 0.88
C THR A 84 11.00 3.58 1.43
N MET A 85 10.41 2.57 2.05
CA MET A 85 11.10 1.39 2.58
C MET A 85 10.48 0.12 2.02
N TRP A 86 11.28 -0.91 1.80
CA TRP A 86 10.77 -2.23 1.44
C TRP A 86 9.92 -2.80 2.58
N ALA A 87 8.71 -3.26 2.27
CA ALA A 87 7.83 -3.90 3.24
C ALA A 87 8.25 -5.35 3.56
N HIS A 88 8.94 -5.97 2.62
CA HIS A 88 9.57 -7.28 2.73
C HIS A 88 10.84 -7.29 1.87
N LEU A 89 11.87 -8.02 2.32
CA LEU A 89 13.12 -8.18 1.59
C LEU A 89 13.13 -9.52 0.86
N GLY A 90 13.04 -9.47 -0.44
CA GLY A 90 13.02 -10.65 -1.29
C GLY A 90 13.25 -10.27 -2.75
N LYS A 91 13.46 -11.27 -3.60
CA LYS A 91 13.57 -11.08 -5.05
C LYS A 91 12.22 -10.66 -5.63
N ILE A 92 12.23 -9.73 -6.58
CA ILE A 92 11.01 -9.39 -7.32
C ILE A 92 10.72 -10.48 -8.35
N ASN A 93 9.61 -11.16 -8.17
CA ASN A 93 9.16 -12.22 -9.10
C ASN A 93 8.29 -11.67 -10.21
N ASN A 94 7.48 -10.66 -9.91
CA ASN A 94 6.63 -10.00 -10.90
C ASN A 94 6.55 -8.50 -10.62
N GLU A 95 6.68 -7.72 -11.67
CA GLU A 95 6.56 -6.27 -11.64
C GLU A 95 5.11 -5.82 -11.82
N PHE A 96 4.87 -4.55 -11.50
CA PHE A 96 3.64 -3.84 -11.82
C PHE A 96 3.42 -3.74 -13.32
N GLY A 97 2.16 -3.85 -13.77
CA GLY A 97 1.79 -3.67 -15.17
C GLY A 97 1.27 -4.94 -15.85
N PHE A 98 1.18 -4.91 -17.18
CA PHE A 98 0.67 -6.05 -17.94
C PHE A 98 1.65 -7.21 -17.93
N ARG A 99 1.15 -8.39 -17.57
CA ARG A 99 1.92 -9.65 -17.57
C ARG A 99 1.11 -10.80 -18.15
N ARG A 100 1.79 -11.89 -18.54
CA ARG A 100 1.11 -13.13 -18.89
C ARG A 100 0.42 -13.69 -17.64
N ASN A 101 -0.82 -14.17 -17.80
CA ASN A 101 -1.58 -14.75 -16.70
C ASN A 101 -0.84 -15.96 -16.09
N PRO A 102 -0.46 -15.93 -14.79
CA PRO A 102 0.31 -16.99 -14.15
C PRO A 102 -0.50 -18.27 -13.91
N PHE A 103 -1.82 -18.22 -14.01
CA PHE A 103 -2.71 -19.37 -13.84
C PHE A 103 -2.96 -20.14 -15.14
N GLY A 104 -2.25 -19.79 -16.21
CA GLY A 104 -2.31 -20.46 -17.49
C GLY A 104 -3.17 -19.77 -18.54
N GLY A 105 -3.14 -20.31 -19.78
CA GLY A 105 -3.78 -19.68 -20.93
C GLY A 105 -2.85 -18.73 -21.69
N ARG A 106 -3.43 -18.08 -22.72
CA ARG A 106 -2.71 -17.09 -23.57
C ARG A 106 -3.13 -15.66 -23.27
N SER A 107 -3.87 -15.44 -22.16
CA SER A 107 -4.34 -14.12 -21.76
C SER A 107 -3.26 -13.35 -21.01
N TYR A 108 -3.33 -12.03 -21.15
CA TYR A 108 -2.59 -11.08 -20.32
C TYR A 108 -3.51 -10.58 -19.21
N GLU A 109 -2.93 -10.26 -18.06
CA GLU A 109 -3.65 -9.60 -16.96
C GLU A 109 -2.85 -8.39 -16.50
N PHE A 110 -3.55 -7.37 -15.99
CA PHE A 110 -2.91 -6.24 -15.35
C PHE A 110 -2.58 -6.60 -13.89
N HIS A 111 -1.31 -6.46 -13.54
CA HIS A 111 -0.81 -6.67 -12.18
C HIS A 111 -0.77 -5.33 -11.44
N ALA A 112 -1.68 -5.14 -10.48
CA ALA A 112 -1.86 -3.89 -9.77
C ALA A 112 -0.73 -3.55 -8.77
N GLY A 113 0.25 -4.42 -8.59
CA GLY A 113 1.36 -4.26 -7.65
C GLY A 113 2.62 -4.94 -8.12
N MET A 114 3.44 -5.34 -7.18
CA MET A 114 4.60 -6.20 -7.41
C MET A 114 4.57 -7.40 -6.47
N ASP A 115 5.08 -8.53 -6.94
CA ASP A 115 5.19 -9.74 -6.16
C ASP A 115 6.64 -9.92 -5.70
N ILE A 116 6.84 -9.91 -4.38
CA ILE A 116 8.14 -10.05 -3.72
C ILE A 116 8.22 -11.45 -3.14
N ASP A 117 9.21 -12.23 -3.58
CA ASP A 117 9.45 -13.60 -3.13
C ASP A 117 9.68 -13.67 -1.62
N GLY A 118 9.18 -14.72 -0.98
CA GLY A 118 9.34 -14.93 0.45
C GLY A 118 8.79 -16.27 0.89
N GLU A 119 9.24 -16.74 2.03
CA GLU A 119 8.72 -17.95 2.64
C GLU A 119 7.47 -17.64 3.49
N ARG A 120 6.62 -18.64 3.64
CA ARG A 120 5.46 -18.49 4.53
C ARG A 120 5.92 -18.25 5.97
N GLY A 121 5.52 -17.10 6.52
CA GLY A 121 5.90 -16.69 7.88
C GLY A 121 6.97 -15.62 7.92
N ASP A 122 7.56 -15.25 6.79
CA ASP A 122 8.49 -14.12 6.70
C ASP A 122 7.81 -12.82 7.11
N LEU A 123 8.60 -11.88 7.63
CA LEU A 123 8.08 -10.64 8.20
C LEU A 123 7.67 -9.66 7.10
N VAL A 124 6.50 -9.06 7.28
CA VAL A 124 6.02 -7.91 6.50
C VAL A 124 5.91 -6.72 7.44
N VAL A 125 6.58 -5.62 7.09
CA VAL A 125 6.62 -4.41 7.90
C VAL A 125 5.98 -3.21 7.19
N ALA A 126 5.50 -2.24 7.95
CA ALA A 126 4.98 -0.99 7.40
C ALA A 126 6.11 -0.16 6.77
N PRO A 127 6.05 0.24 5.49
CA PRO A 127 7.11 1.02 4.82
C PRO A 127 7.14 2.48 5.25
N ALA A 128 6.11 2.95 5.95
CA ALA A 128 5.97 4.30 6.48
C ALA A 128 4.98 4.31 7.65
N ASN A 129 4.90 5.45 8.36
CA ASN A 129 3.82 5.67 9.32
C ASN A 129 2.47 5.74 8.58
N GLY A 130 1.39 5.39 9.29
CA GLY A 130 0.05 5.45 8.70
C GLY A 130 -1.02 4.89 9.62
N THR A 131 -2.23 4.81 9.08
CA THR A 131 -3.38 4.19 9.75
C THR A 131 -3.87 3.01 8.93
N VAL A 132 -4.11 1.89 9.57
CA VAL A 132 -4.68 0.69 8.92
C VAL A 132 -6.13 0.97 8.59
N VAL A 133 -6.46 1.06 7.30
CA VAL A 133 -7.83 1.31 6.84
C VAL A 133 -8.57 0.02 6.51
N LYS A 134 -7.83 -1.08 6.35
CA LYS A 134 -8.40 -2.42 6.17
C LYS A 134 -7.44 -3.50 6.66
N ALA A 135 -7.96 -4.50 7.38
CA ALA A 135 -7.22 -5.68 7.84
C ALA A 135 -8.17 -6.88 7.89
N SER A 136 -8.39 -7.54 6.74
CA SER A 136 -9.38 -8.62 6.62
C SER A 136 -9.16 -9.45 5.37
N TRP A 137 -9.96 -10.52 5.21
CA TRP A 137 -10.02 -11.26 3.94
C TRP A 137 -10.62 -10.41 2.83
N SER A 138 -9.99 -10.41 1.65
CA SER A 138 -10.43 -9.64 0.48
C SER A 138 -10.25 -10.42 -0.81
N GLY A 139 -11.25 -11.23 -1.19
CA GLY A 139 -11.32 -11.92 -2.48
C GLY A 139 -10.01 -12.55 -2.94
N GLY A 140 -9.53 -12.16 -4.12
CA GLY A 140 -8.29 -12.64 -4.71
C GLY A 140 -7.03 -12.34 -3.89
N TYR A 141 -7.01 -11.27 -3.10
CA TYR A 141 -5.89 -10.92 -2.21
C TYR A 141 -5.73 -11.88 -1.02
N GLY A 142 -6.77 -12.65 -0.67
CA GLY A 142 -6.75 -13.44 0.55
C GLY A 142 -6.78 -12.57 1.81
N ASN A 143 -5.96 -12.88 2.80
CA ASN A 143 -5.73 -11.98 3.94
C ASN A 143 -4.97 -10.75 3.46
N MET A 144 -5.53 -9.58 3.72
CA MET A 144 -5.05 -8.31 3.17
C MET A 144 -5.01 -7.23 4.25
N ILE A 145 -3.99 -6.38 4.18
CA ILE A 145 -3.91 -5.12 4.91
C ILE A 145 -3.85 -3.99 3.89
N GLU A 146 -4.48 -2.86 4.25
CA GLU A 146 -4.32 -1.59 3.56
C GLU A 146 -4.01 -0.51 4.58
N ILE A 147 -3.00 0.33 4.29
CA ILE A 147 -2.53 1.41 5.17
C ILE A 147 -2.62 2.72 4.41
N GLU A 148 -3.32 3.71 4.98
CA GLU A 148 -3.29 5.09 4.51
C GLU A 148 -2.12 5.83 5.17
N HIS A 149 -1.22 6.38 4.36
CA HIS A 149 -0.05 7.13 4.79
C HIS A 149 -0.28 8.64 4.73
N ALA A 150 -1.04 9.08 3.74
CA ALA A 150 -1.47 10.46 3.55
C ALA A 150 -2.80 10.45 2.78
N PRO A 151 -3.55 11.57 2.75
CA PRO A 151 -4.79 11.63 1.97
C PRO A 151 -4.59 11.17 0.52
N GLY A 152 -5.26 10.09 0.15
CA GLY A 152 -5.17 9.47 -1.17
C GLY A 152 -3.90 8.66 -1.45
N LEU A 153 -2.96 8.53 -0.50
CA LEU A 153 -1.76 7.69 -0.66
C LEU A 153 -1.87 6.47 0.25
N THR A 154 -2.06 5.29 -0.34
CA THR A 154 -2.20 4.03 0.39
C THR A 154 -1.22 2.97 -0.10
N THR A 155 -0.91 2.01 0.77
CA THR A 155 -0.22 0.76 0.39
C THR A 155 -1.09 -0.43 0.76
N ARG A 156 -1.02 -1.47 -0.06
CA ARG A 156 -1.80 -2.70 0.13
C ARG A 156 -0.88 -3.93 0.12
N TYR A 157 -1.21 -4.89 0.99
CA TYR A 157 -0.42 -6.11 1.23
C TYR A 157 -1.34 -7.31 1.11
N GLY A 158 -1.08 -8.18 0.13
CA GLY A 158 -1.91 -9.36 -0.16
C GLY A 158 -1.22 -10.69 0.16
N HIS A 159 -1.99 -11.75 0.07
CA HIS A 159 -1.63 -13.16 0.23
C HIS A 159 -1.07 -13.53 1.61
N LEU A 160 -1.34 -12.71 2.63
CA LEU A 160 -0.78 -12.83 3.98
C LEU A 160 -1.23 -14.12 4.68
N SER A 161 -0.33 -14.73 5.46
CA SER A 161 -0.66 -15.88 6.29
C SER A 161 -1.27 -15.48 7.64
N LYS A 162 -0.84 -14.31 8.18
CA LYS A 162 -1.31 -13.77 9.44
C LYS A 162 -1.31 -12.25 9.40
N LEU A 163 -2.33 -11.65 10.00
CA LEU A 163 -2.41 -10.21 10.25
C LEU A 163 -1.97 -9.96 11.69
N GLU A 164 -1.08 -8.99 11.92
CA GLU A 164 -0.57 -8.61 13.23
C GLU A 164 -1.12 -7.26 13.70
N VAL A 165 -1.98 -6.64 12.89
CA VAL A 165 -2.67 -5.37 13.15
C VAL A 165 -4.14 -5.48 12.78
N ASN A 166 -4.95 -4.56 13.29
CA ASN A 166 -6.38 -4.47 13.05
C ASN A 166 -6.72 -3.15 12.33
N GLU A 167 -7.87 -3.11 11.70
CA GLU A 167 -8.44 -1.89 11.15
C GLU A 167 -8.57 -0.81 12.24
N GLY A 168 -8.13 0.41 11.95
CA GLY A 168 -8.07 1.53 12.88
C GLY A 168 -6.74 1.67 13.63
N ASP A 169 -5.86 0.68 13.62
CA ASP A 169 -4.56 0.78 14.28
C ASP A 169 -3.67 1.81 13.58
N THR A 170 -2.94 2.58 14.39
CA THR A 170 -1.84 3.42 13.90
C THR A 170 -0.57 2.61 13.88
N VAL A 171 0.16 2.67 12.76
CA VAL A 171 1.44 1.97 12.59
C VAL A 171 2.59 2.94 12.36
N THR A 172 3.78 2.53 12.79
CA THR A 172 5.01 3.27 12.55
C THR A 172 5.87 2.56 11.51
N ARG A 173 6.69 3.33 10.79
CA ARG A 173 7.64 2.79 9.82
C ARG A 173 8.51 1.70 10.44
N GLY A 174 8.61 0.54 9.79
CA GLY A 174 9.35 -0.64 10.27
C GLY A 174 8.59 -1.53 11.25
N GLN A 175 7.38 -1.15 11.66
CA GLN A 175 6.55 -1.99 12.54
C GLN A 175 6.10 -3.25 11.81
N LEU A 176 6.19 -4.41 12.49
CA LEU A 176 5.59 -5.66 12.01
C LEU A 176 4.07 -5.52 11.88
N ILE A 177 3.55 -5.81 10.69
CA ILE A 177 2.12 -5.71 10.39
C ILE A 177 1.51 -7.06 9.97
N ALA A 178 2.31 -7.94 9.38
CA ALA A 178 1.82 -9.23 8.88
C ALA A 178 2.96 -10.24 8.67
N LEU A 179 2.56 -11.44 8.28
CA LEU A 179 3.47 -12.49 7.82
C LEU A 179 3.13 -12.91 6.39
N VAL A 180 4.16 -13.13 5.56
CA VAL A 180 4.05 -13.65 4.19
C VAL A 180 3.27 -14.95 4.18
N GLY A 181 2.44 -15.16 3.16
CA GLY A 181 1.64 -16.35 2.98
C GLY A 181 1.39 -16.68 1.51
N SER A 182 0.32 -17.42 1.28
CA SER A 182 -0.17 -17.79 -0.05
C SER A 182 -1.71 -17.93 0.00
N THR A 183 -2.37 -16.98 0.67
CA THR A 183 -3.85 -16.98 0.77
C THR A 183 -4.48 -16.29 -0.43
N GLY A 184 -5.76 -16.60 -0.71
CA GLY A 184 -6.44 -16.05 -1.88
C GLY A 184 -5.97 -16.65 -3.21
N ARG A 185 -5.89 -15.84 -4.26
CA ARG A 185 -5.46 -16.25 -5.61
C ARG A 185 -3.94 -16.13 -5.75
N SER A 186 -3.21 -17.10 -5.22
CA SER A 186 -1.75 -17.14 -5.19
C SER A 186 -1.24 -18.47 -5.74
N THR A 187 -0.10 -18.47 -6.43
CA THR A 187 0.57 -19.67 -6.95
C THR A 187 1.60 -20.26 -5.99
N GLY A 188 1.97 -19.55 -4.95
CA GLY A 188 2.97 -19.94 -3.96
C GLY A 188 3.21 -18.80 -2.96
N PRO A 189 4.04 -19.01 -1.92
CA PRO A 189 4.32 -17.97 -0.92
C PRO A 189 5.02 -16.78 -1.55
N HIS A 190 4.49 -15.59 -1.34
CA HIS A 190 5.06 -14.29 -1.71
C HIS A 190 4.27 -13.17 -1.05
N LEU A 191 4.83 -11.96 -1.01
CA LEU A 191 4.12 -10.73 -0.70
C LEU A 191 3.66 -10.07 -1.99
N HIS A 192 2.35 -9.88 -2.17
CA HIS A 192 1.82 -8.95 -3.15
C HIS A 192 1.76 -7.55 -2.53
N TYR A 193 2.47 -6.58 -3.12
CA TYR A 193 2.60 -5.21 -2.62
C TYR A 193 2.11 -4.20 -3.64
N GLU A 194 1.15 -3.34 -3.26
CA GLU A 194 0.66 -2.26 -4.10
C GLU A 194 0.95 -0.89 -3.48
N LEU A 195 1.23 0.07 -4.34
CA LEU A 195 1.17 1.50 -4.06
C LEU A 195 -0.04 2.07 -4.80
N ARG A 196 -0.85 2.88 -4.11
CA ARG A 196 -2.09 3.41 -4.69
C ARG A 196 -2.17 4.92 -4.47
N LEU A 197 -2.64 5.62 -5.48
CA LEU A 197 -2.90 7.06 -5.44
C LEU A 197 -4.36 7.30 -5.82
N ASN A 198 -5.15 7.86 -4.89
CA ASN A 198 -6.60 8.06 -5.06
C ASN A 198 -7.32 6.78 -5.54
N ASP A 199 -7.07 5.67 -4.85
CA ASP A 199 -7.59 4.33 -5.14
C ASP A 199 -7.14 3.70 -6.47
N LYS A 200 -6.32 4.37 -7.26
CA LYS A 200 -5.72 3.81 -8.46
C LYS A 200 -4.36 3.18 -8.14
N PRO A 201 -4.09 1.95 -8.57
CA PRO A 201 -2.77 1.35 -8.42
C PRO A 201 -1.77 2.08 -9.33
N ILE A 202 -0.60 2.39 -8.76
CA ILE A 202 0.52 2.99 -9.47
C ILE A 202 1.78 2.17 -9.24
N ASN A 203 2.78 2.32 -10.11
CA ASN A 203 4.02 1.56 -10.00
C ASN A 203 4.72 1.80 -8.65
N PRO A 204 4.89 0.77 -7.80
CA PRO A 204 5.53 0.92 -6.49
C PRO A 204 6.98 1.42 -6.57
N ARG A 205 7.66 1.22 -7.69
CA ARG A 205 9.03 1.71 -7.94
C ARG A 205 9.18 3.22 -7.79
N ARG A 206 8.08 3.99 -7.87
CA ARG A 206 8.09 5.45 -7.71
C ARG A 206 8.55 5.92 -6.32
N PHE A 207 8.39 5.09 -5.30
CA PHE A 207 8.81 5.39 -3.91
C PHE A 207 9.86 4.43 -3.36
N LEU A 208 9.95 3.22 -3.89
CA LEU A 208 10.88 2.23 -3.36
C LEU A 208 12.33 2.58 -3.71
N PRO A 209 13.26 2.38 -2.78
CA PRO A 209 14.68 2.51 -3.08
C PRO A 209 15.13 1.40 -4.05
N PRO A 210 16.34 1.48 -4.62
CA PRO A 210 16.93 0.37 -5.36
C PRO A 210 16.82 -0.94 -4.60
N GLU A 211 16.73 -2.06 -5.33
CA GLU A 211 16.68 -3.38 -4.70
C GLU A 211 17.85 -3.57 -3.76
N PRO A 212 17.61 -4.20 -2.59
CA PRO A 212 18.70 -4.54 -1.70
C PRO A 212 19.66 -5.45 -2.46
N THR A 213 20.91 -5.01 -2.61
CA THR A 213 21.96 -5.88 -3.14
C THR A 213 22.19 -6.99 -2.11
N GLU A 214 22.16 -8.26 -2.55
CA GLU A 214 22.53 -9.36 -1.70
C GLU A 214 23.94 -9.08 -1.13
N VAL A 215 24.03 -8.87 0.17
CA VAL A 215 25.30 -8.86 0.87
C VAL A 215 25.77 -10.32 0.90
N LYS A 216 26.70 -10.66 -0.01
CA LYS A 216 27.34 -11.97 -0.04
C LYS A 216 28.22 -12.18 1.17
#